data_d89b0c4a3018b0ad0c89618c5f48931e
#
_entry.id   d89b0c4a3018b0ad0c89618c5f48931e
#
_cell.length_a   1.000
_cell.length_b   1.000
_cell.length_c   1.000
_cell.angle_alpha   90.00
_cell.angle_beta   90.00
_cell.angle_gamma   90.00
#
_symmetry.space_group_name_H-M   'P 1'
#
loop_
_entity.id
_entity.type
_entity.pdbx_description
1 polymer ?
#
loop_
_entity_poly.entity_id
_entity_poly.type
_entity_poly.pdbx_seq_one_letter_code
_entity_poly.pdbx_strand_id
1 'polypeptide(L)'
;MLKIDLLRHGESRLSHTLRGSTDDELTELGWAQMQKTIEHCLDLNSSALKWQVIFSSPLQRCHLFAVHLAQALSLELIVDVNLQEIDFGDWEGLSTQYLYEHEPELLANFWQQPTVFHPPNAEKLQDFHERIGSSMVHIQQKMQKNNWQHALVITHGGVIKLLKCLALQQPLDDILKMKAELATLNRFGLQKNASVHLFQDEIA
;
A
#
# COMPACT_ATOMS: atom_id res chain seq x y z
N MET A 1 -0.18 -17.36 -13.00
CA MET A 1 -0.59 -16.33 -12.03
C MET A 1 0.69 -15.69 -11.52
N LEU A 2 0.82 -14.36 -11.63
CA LEU A 2 1.99 -13.65 -11.12
C LEU A 2 1.84 -13.46 -9.61
N LYS A 3 2.96 -13.34 -8.88
CA LYS A 3 2.95 -13.07 -7.44
C LYS A 3 3.37 -11.63 -7.19
N ILE A 4 2.68 -10.94 -6.31
CA ILE A 4 3.05 -9.62 -5.81
C ILE A 4 3.00 -9.61 -4.28
N ASP A 5 4.07 -9.17 -3.67
CA ASP A 5 4.14 -8.95 -2.24
C ASP A 5 4.04 -7.43 -1.98
N LEU A 6 3.00 -6.99 -1.27
CA LEU A 6 2.83 -5.60 -0.91
C LEU A 6 3.37 -5.33 0.49
N LEU A 7 4.39 -4.50 0.58
CA LEU A 7 4.96 -4.02 1.83
C LEU A 7 4.38 -2.63 2.15
N ARG A 8 3.66 -2.51 3.26
CA ARG A 8 3.31 -1.19 3.79
C ARG A 8 4.56 -0.52 4.33
N HIS A 9 4.73 0.79 4.09
CA HIS A 9 5.77 1.57 4.74
C HIS A 9 5.71 1.44 6.28
N GLY A 10 6.85 1.62 6.93
CA GLY A 10 6.98 1.65 8.38
C GLY A 10 6.46 2.96 9.00
N GLU A 11 6.76 3.17 10.28
CA GLU A 11 6.42 4.43 10.94
C GLU A 11 7.05 5.62 10.21
N SER A 12 6.27 6.68 10.03
CA SER A 12 6.73 7.96 9.47
C SER A 12 6.48 9.09 10.44
N ARG A 13 7.05 10.27 10.19
CA ARG A 13 7.01 11.40 11.14
C ARG A 13 5.59 11.82 11.53
N LEU A 14 4.64 11.65 10.62
CA LEU A 14 3.23 11.99 10.84
C LEU A 14 2.33 10.78 11.08
N SER A 15 2.87 9.64 11.56
CA SER A 15 2.12 8.37 11.70
C SER A 15 0.86 8.44 12.57
N HIS A 16 0.74 9.45 13.41
CA HIS A 16 -0.41 9.68 14.30
C HIS A 16 -1.51 10.56 13.69
N THR A 17 -1.37 10.94 12.41
CA THR A 17 -2.33 11.76 11.67
C THR A 17 -2.83 11.05 10.42
N LEU A 18 -3.92 11.54 9.82
CA LEU A 18 -4.29 11.16 8.47
C LEU A 18 -3.29 11.79 7.50
N ARG A 19 -2.71 10.99 6.64
CA ARG A 19 -1.76 11.44 5.63
C ARG A 19 -1.85 10.55 4.41
N GLY A 20 -2.29 11.13 3.35
CA GLY A 20 -2.37 10.51 2.04
C GLY A 20 -1.28 11.07 1.13
N SER A 21 -1.58 12.20 0.52
CA SER A 21 -0.69 12.92 -0.39
C SER A 21 0.46 13.65 0.33
N THR A 22 0.34 13.95 1.63
CA THR A 22 1.41 14.56 2.43
C THR A 22 2.67 13.69 2.38
N ASP A 23 3.78 14.27 1.92
CA ASP A 23 5.03 13.57 1.66
C ASP A 23 5.98 13.67 2.87
N ASP A 24 5.77 12.80 3.86
CA ASP A 24 6.59 12.69 5.06
C ASP A 24 7.58 11.53 5.00
N GLU A 25 8.71 11.69 5.69
CA GLU A 25 9.78 10.70 5.76
C GLU A 25 9.48 9.61 6.79
N LEU A 26 10.11 8.43 6.61
CA LEU A 26 10.19 7.42 7.67
C LEU A 26 10.93 7.95 8.90
N THR A 27 10.53 7.49 10.09
CA THR A 27 11.37 7.56 11.27
C THR A 27 12.47 6.50 11.22
N GLU A 28 13.50 6.60 12.08
CA GLU A 28 14.50 5.54 12.25
C GLU A 28 13.83 4.21 12.64
N LEU A 29 12.81 4.27 13.49
CA LEU A 29 12.02 3.09 13.85
C LEU A 29 11.30 2.51 12.65
N GLY A 30 10.65 3.34 11.82
CA GLY A 30 9.94 2.88 10.62
C GLY A 30 10.87 2.23 9.60
N TRP A 31 12.07 2.79 9.46
CA TRP A 31 13.11 2.19 8.62
C TRP A 31 13.51 0.80 9.15
N ALA A 32 13.80 0.69 10.44
CA ALA A 32 14.19 -0.58 11.09
C ALA A 32 13.06 -1.63 11.02
N GLN A 33 11.78 -1.20 11.16
CA GLN A 33 10.64 -2.09 11.01
C GLN A 33 10.59 -2.71 9.61
N MET A 34 10.73 -1.91 8.55
CA MET A 34 10.72 -2.40 7.18
C MET A 34 11.91 -3.32 6.89
N GLN A 35 13.09 -2.94 7.36
CA GLN A 35 14.31 -3.74 7.19
C GLN A 35 14.16 -5.11 7.84
N LYS A 36 13.68 -5.17 9.07
CA LYS A 36 13.43 -6.42 9.79
C LYS A 36 12.46 -7.34 9.03
N THR A 37 11.40 -6.78 8.45
CA THR A 37 10.44 -7.56 7.64
C THR A 37 11.10 -8.15 6.41
N ILE A 38 11.91 -7.38 5.69
CA ILE A 38 12.64 -7.85 4.52
C ILE A 38 13.64 -8.94 4.89
N GLU A 39 14.44 -8.74 5.93
CA GLU A 39 15.43 -9.72 6.42
C GLU A 39 14.74 -11.04 6.77
N HIS A 40 13.65 -10.98 7.55
CA HIS A 40 12.87 -12.17 7.90
C HIS A 40 12.35 -12.91 6.65
N CYS A 41 11.87 -12.19 5.65
CA CYS A 41 11.42 -12.79 4.39
C CYS A 41 12.56 -13.46 3.60
N LEU A 42 13.75 -12.88 3.62
CA LEU A 42 14.91 -13.43 2.94
C LEU A 42 15.46 -14.67 3.66
N ASP A 43 15.47 -14.68 5.01
CA ASP A 43 15.96 -15.79 5.83
C ASP A 43 15.06 -17.03 5.74
N LEU A 44 13.73 -16.85 5.81
CA LEU A 44 12.77 -17.96 5.75
C LEU A 44 12.75 -18.64 4.38
N ASN A 45 13.20 -17.99 3.34
CA ASN A 45 13.00 -18.40 1.95
C ASN A 45 14.29 -18.44 1.13
N SER A 46 15.37 -18.98 1.69
CA SER A 46 16.67 -19.11 1.01
C SER A 46 16.61 -19.80 -0.38
N SER A 47 15.48 -20.37 -0.77
CA SER A 47 15.27 -20.99 -2.07
C SER A 47 14.04 -20.52 -2.86
N ALA A 48 13.04 -19.83 -2.25
CA ALA A 48 11.74 -19.61 -2.88
C ALA A 48 11.32 -18.14 -3.09
N LEU A 49 11.82 -17.19 -2.31
CA LEU A 49 11.49 -15.76 -2.45
C LEU A 49 12.60 -15.04 -3.22
N LYS A 50 12.46 -15.01 -4.54
CA LYS A 50 13.29 -14.11 -5.36
C LYS A 50 12.37 -13.12 -6.03
N TRP A 51 12.17 -11.97 -5.41
CA TRP A 51 11.63 -10.82 -6.14
C TRP A 51 12.57 -10.51 -7.32
N GLN A 52 11.98 -10.19 -8.44
CA GLN A 52 12.70 -9.93 -9.69
C GLN A 52 12.64 -8.44 -10.06
N VAL A 53 11.78 -7.69 -9.40
CA VAL A 53 11.55 -6.25 -9.59
C VAL A 53 10.93 -5.67 -8.33
N ILE A 54 11.18 -4.38 -8.09
CA ILE A 54 10.53 -3.58 -7.06
C ILE A 54 9.70 -2.49 -7.71
N PHE A 55 8.41 -2.40 -7.35
CA PHE A 55 7.57 -1.24 -7.64
C PHE A 55 7.42 -0.40 -6.37
N SER A 56 7.34 0.91 -6.51
CA SER A 56 7.20 1.80 -5.35
C SER A 56 6.30 2.98 -5.64
N SER A 57 5.53 3.37 -4.62
CA SER A 57 4.96 4.71 -4.54
C SER A 57 6.09 5.75 -4.60
N PRO A 58 5.88 6.94 -5.21
CA PRO A 58 6.86 8.03 -5.23
C PRO A 58 7.02 8.73 -3.88
N LEU A 59 6.08 8.57 -2.92
CA LEU A 59 6.16 9.24 -1.63
C LEU A 59 7.36 8.75 -0.81
N GLN A 60 8.08 9.67 -0.18
CA GLN A 60 9.39 9.46 0.46
C GLN A 60 9.41 8.27 1.43
N ARG A 61 8.35 8.09 2.24
CA ARG A 61 8.20 6.97 3.18
C ARG A 61 8.20 5.58 2.53
N CYS A 62 7.96 5.52 1.22
CA CYS A 62 8.08 4.30 0.40
C CYS A 62 9.33 4.34 -0.47
N HIS A 63 9.52 5.45 -1.19
CA HIS A 63 10.49 5.58 -2.25
C HIS A 63 11.94 5.46 -1.77
N LEU A 64 12.29 6.15 -0.67
CA LEU A 64 13.66 6.13 -0.16
C LEU A 64 14.09 4.73 0.28
N PHE A 65 13.19 3.99 0.95
CA PHE A 65 13.45 2.60 1.30
C PHE A 65 13.54 1.70 0.07
N ALA A 66 12.67 1.93 -0.93
CA ALA A 66 12.68 1.17 -2.18
C ALA A 66 13.99 1.34 -2.95
N VAL A 67 14.54 2.56 -3.02
CA VAL A 67 15.85 2.83 -3.64
C VAL A 67 16.96 2.08 -2.94
N HIS A 68 17.02 2.16 -1.61
CA HIS A 68 18.01 1.43 -0.82
C HIS A 68 17.92 -0.08 -1.04
N LEU A 69 16.72 -0.64 -0.98
CA LEU A 69 16.51 -2.08 -1.15
C LEU A 69 16.83 -2.55 -2.57
N ALA A 70 16.45 -1.78 -3.58
CA ALA A 70 16.75 -2.09 -4.98
C ALA A 70 18.26 -2.15 -5.25
N GLN A 71 19.02 -1.23 -4.67
CA GLN A 71 20.49 -1.26 -4.72
C GLN A 71 21.08 -2.49 -4.00
N ALA A 72 20.61 -2.75 -2.77
CA ALA A 72 21.09 -3.88 -1.98
C ALA A 72 20.83 -5.25 -2.65
N LEU A 73 19.68 -5.40 -3.32
CA LEU A 73 19.29 -6.64 -3.99
C LEU A 73 19.66 -6.69 -5.47
N SER A 74 20.22 -5.60 -6.03
CA SER A 74 20.52 -5.46 -7.47
C SER A 74 19.28 -5.69 -8.34
N LEU A 75 18.13 -5.13 -7.95
CA LEU A 75 16.87 -5.25 -8.65
C LEU A 75 16.51 -3.93 -9.35
N GLU A 76 15.74 -4.03 -10.44
CA GLU A 76 15.13 -2.87 -11.08
C GLU A 76 14.08 -2.26 -10.16
N LEU A 77 14.09 -0.93 -10.03
CA LEU A 77 13.06 -0.14 -9.33
C LEU A 77 12.20 0.61 -10.34
N ILE A 78 10.90 0.40 -10.27
CA ILE A 78 9.90 1.11 -11.08
C ILE A 78 9.00 1.93 -10.15
N VAL A 79 9.04 3.24 -10.30
CA VAL A 79 8.18 4.16 -9.53
C VAL A 79 6.86 4.33 -10.28
N ASP A 80 5.75 4.13 -9.57
CA ASP A 80 4.40 4.29 -10.11
C ASP A 80 3.61 5.30 -9.27
N VAL A 81 3.28 6.44 -9.87
CA VAL A 81 2.52 7.52 -9.22
C VAL A 81 1.15 7.05 -8.73
N ASN A 82 0.54 6.09 -9.41
CA ASN A 82 -0.75 5.54 -9.02
C ASN A 82 -0.70 4.68 -7.74
N LEU A 83 0.50 4.33 -7.23
CA LEU A 83 0.66 3.62 -5.96
C LEU A 83 0.66 4.55 -4.73
N GLN A 84 0.44 5.86 -4.89
CA GLN A 84 0.31 6.78 -3.77
C GLN A 84 -0.89 6.42 -2.87
N GLU A 85 -0.83 6.87 -1.62
CA GLU A 85 -1.96 6.76 -0.69
C GLU A 85 -3.15 7.60 -1.17
N ILE A 86 -4.34 7.28 -0.68
CA ILE A 86 -5.53 8.12 -0.91
C ILE A 86 -5.29 9.50 -0.33
N ASP A 87 -5.65 10.55 -1.09
CA ASP A 87 -5.57 11.93 -0.62
C ASP A 87 -6.73 12.24 0.34
N PHE A 88 -6.41 12.70 1.55
CA PHE A 88 -7.38 13.06 2.57
C PHE A 88 -7.83 14.53 2.51
N GLY A 89 -7.38 15.33 1.51
CA GLY A 89 -7.77 16.71 1.34
C GLY A 89 -7.57 17.55 2.60
N ASP A 90 -8.63 18.21 3.08
CA ASP A 90 -8.54 19.11 4.25
C ASP A 90 -8.24 18.36 5.58
N TRP A 91 -8.29 17.03 5.59
CA TRP A 91 -7.90 16.22 6.75
C TRP A 91 -6.43 15.81 6.76
N GLU A 92 -5.67 16.16 5.74
CA GLU A 92 -4.21 15.90 5.72
C GLU A 92 -3.51 16.53 6.93
N GLY A 93 -2.74 15.71 7.63
CA GLY A 93 -2.01 16.14 8.84
C GLY A 93 -2.84 16.27 10.12
N LEU A 94 -4.17 16.05 10.06
CA LEU A 94 -5.02 16.08 11.24
C LEU A 94 -5.06 14.71 11.93
N SER A 95 -5.11 14.72 13.26
CA SER A 95 -5.31 13.50 14.02
C SER A 95 -6.78 13.08 14.05
N THR A 96 -7.05 11.79 14.19
CA THR A 96 -8.42 11.29 14.37
C THR A 96 -9.07 11.84 15.63
N GLN A 97 -8.30 12.14 16.67
CA GLN A 97 -8.79 12.78 17.89
C GLN A 97 -9.30 14.20 17.61
N TYR A 98 -8.52 14.99 16.85
CA TYR A 98 -8.94 16.33 16.44
C TYR A 98 -10.25 16.29 15.63
N LEU A 99 -10.36 15.37 14.67
CA LEU A 99 -11.56 15.21 13.84
C LEU A 99 -12.77 14.77 14.66
N TYR A 100 -12.56 13.88 15.64
CA TYR A 100 -13.63 13.47 16.55
C TYR A 100 -14.19 14.64 17.37
N GLU A 101 -13.34 15.60 17.75
CA GLU A 101 -13.73 16.76 18.52
C GLU A 101 -14.39 17.87 17.68
N HIS A 102 -13.98 18.02 16.40
CA HIS A 102 -14.38 19.15 15.56
C HIS A 102 -15.33 18.77 14.41
N GLU A 103 -15.25 17.55 13.89
CA GLU A 103 -16.06 17.07 12.76
C GLU A 103 -16.64 15.66 13.02
N PRO A 104 -17.25 15.39 14.19
CA PRO A 104 -17.62 14.02 14.59
C PRO A 104 -18.60 13.34 13.64
N GLU A 105 -19.57 14.09 13.09
CA GLU A 105 -20.57 13.56 12.17
C GLU A 105 -19.96 13.12 10.83
N LEU A 106 -19.12 13.98 10.24
CA LEU A 106 -18.46 13.66 8.98
C LEU A 106 -17.50 12.51 9.16
N LEU A 107 -16.74 12.46 10.26
CA LEU A 107 -15.83 11.36 10.58
C LEU A 107 -16.59 10.03 10.72
N ALA A 108 -17.72 10.02 11.43
CA ALA A 108 -18.54 8.83 11.61
C ALA A 108 -19.13 8.35 10.28
N ASN A 109 -19.62 9.26 9.46
CA ASN A 109 -20.18 8.96 8.14
C ASN A 109 -19.08 8.41 7.19
N PHE A 110 -17.91 9.04 7.18
CA PHE A 110 -16.76 8.55 6.40
C PHE A 110 -16.35 7.12 6.79
N TRP A 111 -16.36 6.79 8.08
CA TRP A 111 -16.02 5.44 8.52
C TRP A 111 -17.07 4.39 8.19
N GLN A 112 -18.33 4.79 8.06
CA GLN A 112 -19.43 3.87 7.72
C GLN A 112 -19.61 3.71 6.20
N GLN A 113 -19.51 4.81 5.46
CA GLN A 113 -19.80 4.85 4.02
C GLN A 113 -18.78 5.74 3.27
N PRO A 114 -17.50 5.34 3.20
CA PRO A 114 -16.46 6.13 2.54
C PRO A 114 -16.66 6.28 1.03
N THR A 115 -17.56 5.51 0.41
CA THR A 115 -17.95 5.71 -0.98
C THR A 115 -18.85 6.94 -1.19
N VAL A 116 -19.54 7.39 -0.15
CA VAL A 116 -20.49 8.51 -0.18
C VAL A 116 -19.91 9.74 0.52
N PHE A 117 -19.32 9.53 1.70
CA PHE A 117 -18.78 10.59 2.53
C PHE A 117 -17.25 10.59 2.48
N HIS A 118 -16.66 11.71 2.17
CA HIS A 118 -15.21 11.91 2.12
C HIS A 118 -14.85 13.28 2.69
N PRO A 119 -13.62 13.48 3.16
CA PRO A 119 -13.16 14.80 3.60
C PRO A 119 -13.30 15.83 2.49
N PRO A 120 -13.50 17.12 2.82
CA PRO A 120 -13.52 18.17 1.81
C PRO A 120 -12.21 18.17 1.01
N ASN A 121 -12.31 18.39 -0.28
CA ASN A 121 -11.17 18.39 -1.24
C ASN A 121 -10.38 17.08 -1.33
N ALA A 122 -10.83 15.99 -0.70
CA ALA A 122 -10.18 14.69 -0.75
C ALA A 122 -10.43 13.95 -2.08
N GLU A 123 -9.56 12.99 -2.37
CA GLU A 123 -9.78 12.01 -3.44
C GLU A 123 -11.00 11.15 -3.11
N LYS A 124 -11.88 10.95 -4.07
CA LYS A 124 -13.01 10.03 -3.91
C LYS A 124 -12.52 8.58 -3.94
N LEU A 125 -13.14 7.73 -3.15
CA LEU A 125 -12.77 6.32 -3.07
C LEU A 125 -12.89 5.60 -4.43
N GLN A 126 -13.81 6.03 -5.31
CA GLN A 126 -13.93 5.51 -6.67
C GLN A 126 -12.73 5.87 -7.54
N ASP A 127 -12.27 7.13 -7.48
CA ASP A 127 -11.11 7.60 -8.25
C ASP A 127 -9.82 6.88 -7.76
N PHE A 128 -9.70 6.71 -6.44
CA PHE A 128 -8.64 5.90 -5.83
C PHE A 128 -8.66 4.46 -6.33
N HIS A 129 -9.84 3.82 -6.36
CA HIS A 129 -10.01 2.46 -6.87
C HIS A 129 -9.58 2.35 -8.35
N GLU A 130 -10.00 3.30 -9.19
CA GLU A 130 -9.66 3.29 -10.62
C GLU A 130 -8.15 3.44 -10.86
N ARG A 131 -7.47 4.37 -10.14
CA ARG A 131 -6.02 4.54 -10.32
C ARG A 131 -5.20 3.37 -9.80
N ILE A 132 -5.62 2.74 -8.66
CA ILE A 132 -4.96 1.52 -8.18
C ILE A 132 -5.20 0.36 -9.16
N GLY A 133 -6.40 0.23 -9.73
CA GLY A 133 -6.69 -0.72 -10.81
C GLY A 133 -5.75 -0.53 -12.01
N SER A 134 -5.55 0.72 -12.42
CA SER A 134 -4.61 1.07 -13.50
C SER A 134 -3.16 0.69 -13.15
N SER A 135 -2.74 0.88 -11.90
CA SER A 135 -1.43 0.43 -11.41
C SER A 135 -1.29 -1.09 -11.47
N MET A 136 -2.31 -1.86 -11.07
CA MET A 136 -2.25 -3.33 -11.16
C MET A 136 -2.13 -3.82 -12.60
N VAL A 137 -2.81 -3.18 -13.55
CA VAL A 137 -2.65 -3.45 -14.99
C VAL A 137 -1.23 -3.13 -15.45
N HIS A 138 -0.68 -1.97 -15.06
CA HIS A 138 0.69 -1.57 -15.39
C HIS A 138 1.73 -2.55 -14.85
N ILE A 139 1.62 -2.92 -13.57
CA ILE A 139 2.50 -3.92 -12.93
C ILE A 139 2.44 -5.24 -13.70
N GLN A 140 1.23 -5.73 -14.01
CA GLN A 140 1.05 -6.97 -14.75
C GLN A 140 1.74 -6.92 -16.11
N GLN A 141 1.52 -5.86 -16.89
CA GLN A 141 2.11 -5.69 -18.23
C GLN A 141 3.64 -5.65 -18.17
N LYS A 142 4.21 -4.93 -17.18
CA LYS A 142 5.66 -4.87 -16.97
C LYS A 142 6.23 -6.24 -16.61
N MET A 143 5.59 -6.95 -15.69
CA MET A 143 6.02 -8.29 -15.29
C MET A 143 5.96 -9.28 -16.46
N GLN A 144 4.87 -9.26 -17.25
CA GLN A 144 4.74 -10.13 -18.42
C GLN A 144 5.79 -9.82 -19.50
N LYS A 145 6.00 -8.54 -19.82
CA LYS A 145 6.97 -8.10 -20.82
C LYS A 145 8.40 -8.57 -20.49
N ASN A 146 8.77 -8.58 -19.22
CA ASN A 146 10.11 -8.92 -18.74
C ASN A 146 10.23 -10.37 -18.24
N ASN A 147 9.17 -11.19 -18.36
CA ASN A 147 9.10 -12.57 -17.85
C ASN A 147 9.31 -12.65 -16.32
N TRP A 148 9.00 -11.61 -15.58
CA TRP A 148 9.03 -11.63 -14.11
C TRP A 148 7.80 -12.35 -13.55
N GLN A 149 8.04 -13.19 -12.54
CA GLN A 149 6.99 -13.99 -11.90
C GLN A 149 6.64 -13.50 -10.50
N HIS A 150 7.55 -12.74 -9.86
CA HIS A 150 7.38 -12.27 -8.49
C HIS A 150 7.94 -10.84 -8.33
N ALA A 151 7.09 -9.93 -7.85
CA ALA A 151 7.44 -8.53 -7.60
C ALA A 151 7.23 -8.16 -6.12
N LEU A 152 8.04 -7.24 -5.62
CA LEU A 152 7.77 -6.50 -4.39
C LEU A 152 7.15 -5.15 -4.75
N VAL A 153 6.10 -4.75 -4.03
CA VAL A 153 5.42 -3.46 -4.19
C VAL A 153 5.46 -2.72 -2.85
N ILE A 154 6.19 -1.61 -2.77
CA ILE A 154 6.29 -0.81 -1.55
C ILE A 154 5.29 0.34 -1.64
N THR A 155 4.31 0.34 -0.73
CA THR A 155 3.13 1.21 -0.82
C THR A 155 2.52 1.50 0.56
N HIS A 156 1.23 1.80 0.61
CA HIS A 156 0.52 2.40 1.73
C HIS A 156 -0.63 1.51 2.25
N GLY A 157 -1.16 1.93 3.41
CA GLY A 157 -2.24 1.22 4.07
C GLY A 157 -3.54 1.19 3.28
N GLY A 158 -3.95 2.30 2.69
CA GLY A 158 -5.18 2.40 1.88
C GLY A 158 -5.12 1.51 0.64
N VAL A 159 -3.96 1.50 -0.05
CA VAL A 159 -3.74 0.64 -1.24
C VAL A 159 -3.90 -0.84 -0.87
N ILE A 160 -3.28 -1.29 0.22
CA ILE A 160 -3.36 -2.69 0.67
C ILE A 160 -4.79 -3.03 1.11
N LYS A 161 -5.45 -2.14 1.83
CA LYS A 161 -6.84 -2.31 2.27
C LYS A 161 -7.79 -2.44 1.08
N LEU A 162 -7.63 -1.58 0.07
CA LEU A 162 -8.42 -1.64 -1.16
C LEU A 162 -8.23 -3.00 -1.86
N LEU A 163 -6.99 -3.43 -2.06
CA LEU A 163 -6.71 -4.71 -2.73
C LEU A 163 -7.22 -5.91 -1.92
N LYS A 164 -7.18 -5.87 -0.58
CA LYS A 164 -7.82 -6.89 0.27
C LYS A 164 -9.34 -6.90 0.11
N CYS A 165 -9.98 -5.72 0.11
CA CYS A 165 -11.41 -5.57 -0.07
C CYS A 165 -11.86 -6.20 -1.40
N LEU A 166 -11.15 -5.89 -2.49
CA LEU A 166 -11.40 -6.46 -3.82
C LEU A 166 -11.16 -7.97 -3.88
N ALA A 167 -10.05 -8.44 -3.32
CA ALA A 167 -9.70 -9.86 -3.33
C ALA A 167 -10.68 -10.72 -2.53
N LEU A 168 -11.27 -10.17 -1.46
CA LEU A 168 -12.29 -10.79 -0.62
C LEU A 168 -13.72 -10.53 -1.13
N GLN A 169 -13.87 -9.82 -2.25
CA GLN A 169 -15.18 -9.45 -2.85
C GLN A 169 -16.11 -8.73 -1.85
N GLN A 170 -15.52 -7.90 -0.99
CA GLN A 170 -16.29 -7.09 -0.03
C GLN A 170 -16.74 -5.77 -0.69
N PRO A 171 -17.86 -5.18 -0.23
CA PRO A 171 -18.23 -3.83 -0.63
C PRO A 171 -17.12 -2.83 -0.35
N LEU A 172 -16.94 -1.81 -1.21
CA LEU A 172 -15.90 -0.79 -1.00
C LEU A 172 -16.06 -0.02 0.32
N ASP A 173 -17.27 0.08 0.86
CA ASP A 173 -17.52 0.68 2.18
C ASP A 173 -16.87 -0.11 3.34
N ASP A 174 -16.46 -1.34 3.09
CA ASP A 174 -15.75 -2.15 4.07
C ASP A 174 -14.22 -1.96 4.05
N ILE A 175 -13.69 -1.08 3.20
CA ILE A 175 -12.25 -0.84 3.06
C ILE A 175 -11.57 -0.50 4.38
N LEU A 176 -12.24 0.31 5.22
CA LEU A 176 -11.68 0.73 6.51
C LEU A 176 -11.67 -0.39 7.56
N LYS A 177 -12.42 -1.47 7.34
CA LYS A 177 -12.41 -2.68 8.19
C LYS A 177 -11.23 -3.60 7.86
N MET A 178 -10.58 -3.43 6.70
CA MET A 178 -9.42 -4.23 6.31
C MET A 178 -8.19 -3.83 7.14
N LYS A 179 -7.38 -4.83 7.51
CA LYS A 179 -6.12 -4.61 8.23
C LYS A 179 -4.96 -4.44 7.25
N ALA A 180 -4.09 -3.49 7.54
CA ALA A 180 -2.82 -3.29 6.85
C ALA A 180 -1.84 -2.65 7.85
N GLU A 181 -1.17 -3.48 8.65
CA GLU A 181 -0.25 -3.01 9.70
C GLU A 181 1.02 -2.39 9.09
N LEU A 182 1.69 -1.49 9.83
CA LEU A 182 2.96 -0.89 9.40
C LEU A 182 4.03 -1.96 9.18
N ALA A 183 4.84 -1.77 8.16
CA ALA A 183 5.95 -2.64 7.80
C ALA A 183 5.57 -4.13 7.64
N THR A 184 4.29 -4.45 7.40
CA THR A 184 3.87 -5.83 7.14
C THR A 184 3.80 -6.13 5.64
N LEU A 185 4.15 -7.38 5.31
CA LEU A 185 4.06 -7.90 3.96
C LEU A 185 2.71 -8.58 3.76
N ASN A 186 2.05 -8.28 2.64
CA ASN A 186 0.77 -8.87 2.26
C ASN A 186 0.91 -9.49 0.86
N ARG A 187 0.63 -10.78 0.74
CA ARG A 187 0.88 -11.53 -0.48
C ARG A 187 -0.36 -11.68 -1.34
N PHE A 188 -0.26 -11.33 -2.62
CA PHE A 188 -1.34 -11.44 -3.60
C PHE A 188 -0.91 -12.18 -4.85
N GLY A 189 -1.85 -12.91 -5.45
CA GLY A 189 -1.78 -13.37 -6.82
C GLY A 189 -2.40 -12.37 -7.78
N LEU A 190 -1.73 -12.07 -8.88
CA LEU A 190 -2.25 -11.22 -9.93
C LEU A 190 -2.67 -12.10 -11.11
N GLN A 191 -3.97 -12.08 -11.44
CA GLN A 191 -4.56 -12.89 -12.51
C GLN A 191 -4.37 -12.22 -13.88
N LYS A 192 -4.72 -12.94 -14.97
CA LYS A 192 -4.53 -12.43 -16.34
C LYS A 192 -5.30 -11.14 -16.65
N ASN A 193 -6.39 -10.88 -15.97
CA ASN A 193 -7.21 -9.67 -16.09
C ASN A 193 -6.82 -8.58 -15.09
N ALA A 194 -5.64 -8.67 -14.48
CA ALA A 194 -5.14 -7.82 -13.40
C ALA A 194 -5.98 -7.82 -12.10
N SER A 195 -6.98 -8.70 -11.97
CA SER A 195 -7.66 -8.89 -10.68
C SER A 195 -6.71 -9.52 -9.67
N VAL A 196 -6.90 -9.14 -8.41
CA VAL A 196 -6.08 -9.62 -7.29
C VAL A 196 -6.75 -10.76 -6.56
N HIS A 197 -5.93 -11.69 -6.08
CA HIS A 197 -6.34 -12.78 -5.21
C HIS A 197 -5.42 -12.77 -3.98
N LEU A 198 -5.98 -12.80 -2.79
CA LEU A 198 -5.21 -12.84 -1.55
C LEU A 198 -4.75 -14.27 -1.27
N PHE A 199 -3.45 -14.47 -1.10
CA PHE A 199 -2.94 -15.73 -0.57
C PHE A 199 -3.10 -15.73 0.94
N GLN A 200 -3.73 -16.77 1.46
CA GLN A 200 -3.86 -17.01 2.90
C GLN A 200 -2.59 -17.71 3.46
N ASP A 201 -1.41 -17.25 3.08
CA ASP A 201 -0.19 -17.76 3.69
C ASP A 201 0.19 -16.83 4.83
N GLU A 202 0.10 -17.39 6.01
CA GLU A 202 0.55 -16.86 7.27
C GLU A 202 2.02 -16.45 7.17
N ILE A 203 2.25 -15.15 7.07
CA ILE A 203 3.48 -14.59 7.62
C ILE A 203 3.02 -13.89 8.90
N ALA A 204 3.00 -14.69 9.98
CA ALA A 204 2.83 -14.23 11.34
C ALA A 204 4.06 -13.43 11.80
#